data_acdadf55ec4ed656c0a0558c323ad999
#
_entry.id   acdadf55ec4ed656c0a0558c323ad999
#
_cell.length_a   1.000
_cell.length_b   1.000
_cell.length_c   1.000
_cell.angle_alpha   90.00
_cell.angle_beta   90.00
_cell.angle_gamma   90.00
#
_symmetry.space_group_name_H-M   'P 1'
#
loop_
_entity.id
_entity.type
_entity.pdbx_description
1 polymer ?
#
loop_
_entity_poly.entity_id
_entity_poly.type
_entity_poly.pdbx_seq_one_letter_code
_entity_poly.pdbx_strand_id
1 'polypeptide(L)'
;MTTPMMFALGFIWMFMMGGFSGIMHSAAPADAQQQDSYFVIAHFHYVLIGGSLFALLAGIHYWFPLMFGRKVSEFWGKLSFWVIFAGFNITFFPMHFLGLNGMPRRTFTYDGNLGWNEPNLIATIGAFILGVGVFIYFVVMVYTYYKGEKVGRDPWDGRTLEWSIPNPPPEYNFAVTPTVHARDAFWYEKHHKEEIAKEKAEHAKEDEAHGGIHMPFQSIYPFVASAGLFIMGLGVAVVSYDPTIKIAVASAGFLVLLAGIFMWAHEGNEGYHIHPNKEEL
;
A
#
# COMPACT_ATOMS: atom_id res chain seq x y z
N MET A 1 -8.04 -15.58 -13.43
CA MET A 1 -7.10 -14.80 -12.61
C MET A 1 -7.65 -13.39 -12.48
N THR A 2 -7.80 -12.89 -11.24
CA THR A 2 -8.27 -11.54 -10.93
C THR A 2 -7.13 -10.52 -11.04
N THR A 3 -7.47 -9.24 -11.20
CA THR A 3 -6.46 -8.17 -11.29
C THR A 3 -5.55 -8.09 -10.07
N PRO A 4 -6.04 -8.13 -8.80
CA PRO A 4 -5.16 -8.15 -7.63
C PRO A 4 -4.14 -9.29 -7.66
N MET A 5 -4.58 -10.49 -8.08
CA MET A 5 -3.69 -11.65 -8.20
C MET A 5 -2.62 -11.45 -9.29
N MET A 6 -2.96 -10.78 -10.40
CA MET A 6 -1.97 -10.48 -11.44
C MET A 6 -0.88 -9.54 -10.92
N PHE A 7 -1.27 -8.48 -10.19
CA PHE A 7 -0.30 -7.59 -9.56
C PHE A 7 0.54 -8.29 -8.49
N ALA A 8 -0.06 -9.18 -7.68
CA ALA A 8 0.67 -9.96 -6.68
C ALA A 8 1.69 -10.93 -7.33
N LEU A 9 1.32 -11.62 -8.40
CA LEU A 9 2.26 -12.46 -9.15
C LEU A 9 3.33 -11.62 -9.87
N GLY A 10 2.93 -10.47 -10.42
CA GLY A 10 3.86 -9.50 -11.00
C GLY A 10 4.89 -9.02 -9.98
N PHE A 11 4.46 -8.70 -8.75
CA PHE A 11 5.34 -8.39 -7.63
C PHE A 11 6.38 -9.49 -7.39
N ILE A 12 5.94 -10.73 -7.21
CA ILE A 12 6.83 -11.87 -6.94
C ILE A 12 7.87 -12.02 -8.07
N TRP A 13 7.40 -11.98 -9.32
CA TRP A 13 8.27 -12.09 -10.49
C TRP A 13 9.32 -10.98 -10.56
N MET A 14 8.88 -9.73 -10.41
CA MET A 14 9.78 -8.57 -10.49
C MET A 14 10.78 -8.54 -9.36
N PHE A 15 10.33 -8.82 -8.12
CA PHE A 15 11.21 -8.91 -6.97
C PHE A 15 12.24 -10.04 -7.10
N MET A 16 11.86 -11.19 -7.66
CA MET A 16 12.77 -12.29 -7.93
C MET A 16 13.86 -11.87 -8.93
N MET A 17 13.51 -11.15 -10.00
CA MET A 17 14.50 -10.63 -10.96
C MET A 17 15.44 -9.61 -10.30
N GLY A 18 14.91 -8.74 -9.46
CA GLY A 18 15.71 -7.84 -8.61
C GLY A 18 16.61 -8.60 -7.63
N GLY A 19 16.13 -9.70 -7.06
CA GLY A 19 16.90 -10.57 -6.19
C GLY A 19 18.10 -11.21 -6.90
N PHE A 20 17.92 -11.71 -8.11
CA PHE A 20 19.05 -12.25 -8.90
C PHE A 20 20.12 -11.21 -9.17
N SER A 21 19.76 -10.01 -9.60
CA SER A 21 20.72 -8.92 -9.80
C SER A 21 21.38 -8.48 -8.46
N GLY A 22 20.65 -8.57 -7.34
CA GLY A 22 21.18 -8.32 -6.00
C GLY A 22 22.23 -9.33 -5.56
N ILE A 23 22.02 -10.62 -5.85
CA ILE A 23 23.02 -11.66 -5.62
C ILE A 23 24.29 -11.39 -6.43
N MET A 24 24.16 -10.92 -7.68
CA MET A 24 25.33 -10.50 -8.49
C MET A 24 26.11 -9.38 -7.80
N HIS A 25 25.45 -8.38 -7.23
CA HIS A 25 26.12 -7.32 -6.46
C HIS A 25 26.78 -7.81 -5.17
N SER A 26 26.32 -8.90 -4.57
CA SER A 26 26.94 -9.46 -3.37
C SER A 26 28.32 -10.07 -3.64
N ALA A 27 28.63 -10.39 -4.89
CA ALA A 27 29.94 -10.91 -5.31
C ALA A 27 30.88 -9.72 -5.60
N ALA A 28 31.90 -9.52 -4.75
CA ALA A 28 32.82 -8.39 -4.84
C ALA A 28 33.47 -8.18 -6.23
N PRO A 29 33.89 -9.20 -6.98
CA PRO A 29 34.42 -9.00 -8.33
C PRO A 29 33.38 -8.50 -9.34
N ALA A 30 32.12 -8.91 -9.19
CA ALA A 30 31.01 -8.43 -10.03
C ALA A 30 30.62 -7.00 -9.64
N ASP A 31 30.52 -6.72 -8.33
CA ASP A 31 30.17 -5.41 -7.82
C ASP A 31 31.22 -4.35 -8.20
N ALA A 32 32.52 -4.71 -8.21
CA ALA A 32 33.56 -3.80 -8.67
C ALA A 32 33.34 -3.23 -10.07
N GLN A 33 32.61 -3.94 -10.94
CA GLN A 33 32.27 -3.51 -12.29
C GLN A 33 30.85 -2.90 -12.38
N GLN A 34 29.93 -3.37 -11.56
CA GLN A 34 28.51 -3.00 -11.62
C GLN A 34 28.17 -1.78 -10.77
N GLN A 35 28.90 -1.57 -9.66
CA GLN A 35 28.65 -0.46 -8.74
C GLN A 35 28.77 0.89 -9.47
N ASP A 36 27.95 1.85 -9.06
CA ASP A 36 27.86 3.18 -9.65
C ASP A 36 27.50 3.24 -11.16
N SER A 37 27.03 2.13 -11.74
CA SER A 37 26.57 2.04 -13.13
C SER A 37 25.03 2.02 -13.26
N TYR A 38 24.54 2.06 -14.50
CA TYR A 38 23.10 1.87 -14.81
C TYR A 38 22.58 0.47 -14.43
N PHE A 39 23.46 -0.52 -14.20
CA PHE A 39 23.05 -1.82 -13.66
C PHE A 39 22.43 -1.67 -12.28
N VAL A 40 23.02 -0.84 -11.42
CA VAL A 40 22.45 -0.54 -10.09
C VAL A 40 21.08 0.12 -10.21
N ILE A 41 20.91 1.03 -11.19
CA ILE A 41 19.62 1.67 -11.45
C ILE A 41 18.55 0.63 -11.82
N ALA A 42 18.89 -0.29 -12.73
CA ALA A 42 18.00 -1.39 -13.09
C ALA A 42 17.64 -2.25 -11.87
N HIS A 43 18.65 -2.72 -11.14
CA HIS A 43 18.49 -3.56 -9.97
C HIS A 43 17.53 -2.97 -8.95
N PHE A 44 17.77 -1.76 -8.44
CA PHE A 44 16.94 -1.23 -7.37
C PHE A 44 15.54 -0.88 -7.82
N HIS A 45 15.29 -0.58 -9.11
CA HIS A 45 13.93 -0.41 -9.59
C HIS A 45 13.16 -1.74 -9.61
N TYR A 46 13.79 -2.84 -9.99
CA TYR A 46 13.16 -4.17 -9.86
C TYR A 46 12.84 -4.51 -8.41
N VAL A 47 13.71 -4.15 -7.46
CA VAL A 47 13.46 -4.37 -6.02
C VAL A 47 12.41 -3.42 -5.47
N LEU A 48 12.54 -2.10 -5.72
CA LEU A 48 11.66 -1.10 -5.10
C LEU A 48 10.31 -1.00 -5.81
N ILE A 49 10.30 -0.78 -7.12
CA ILE A 49 9.04 -0.63 -7.87
C ILE A 49 8.37 -1.98 -8.03
N GLY A 50 9.13 -3.00 -8.44
CA GLY A 50 8.63 -4.38 -8.52
C GLY A 50 8.17 -4.88 -7.17
N GLY A 51 9.00 -4.67 -6.12
CA GLY A 51 8.78 -5.20 -4.77
C GLY A 51 7.78 -4.43 -3.93
N SER A 52 7.55 -3.13 -4.14
CA SER A 52 6.60 -2.36 -3.32
C SER A 52 5.42 -1.81 -4.12
N LEU A 53 5.64 -1.18 -5.28
CA LEU A 53 4.55 -0.57 -6.02
C LEU A 53 3.55 -1.62 -6.53
N PHE A 54 4.01 -2.72 -7.11
CA PHE A 54 3.11 -3.79 -7.58
C PHE A 54 2.29 -4.38 -6.44
N ALA A 55 2.90 -4.61 -5.27
CA ALA A 55 2.20 -5.09 -4.09
C ALA A 55 1.17 -4.06 -3.59
N LEU A 56 1.52 -2.77 -3.58
CA LEU A 56 0.61 -1.68 -3.22
C LEU A 56 -0.59 -1.61 -4.16
N LEU A 57 -0.36 -1.68 -5.48
CA LEU A 57 -1.44 -1.67 -6.48
C LEU A 57 -2.34 -2.91 -6.35
N ALA A 58 -1.78 -4.08 -6.03
CA ALA A 58 -2.56 -5.27 -5.71
C ALA A 58 -3.46 -5.05 -4.49
N GLY A 59 -2.90 -4.51 -3.40
CA GLY A 59 -3.61 -4.24 -2.16
C GLY A 59 -4.73 -3.21 -2.35
N ILE A 60 -4.45 -2.06 -2.99
CA ILE A 60 -5.47 -1.04 -3.29
C ILE A 60 -6.62 -1.66 -4.08
N HIS A 61 -6.32 -2.46 -5.11
CA HIS A 61 -7.34 -3.09 -5.95
C HIS A 61 -8.17 -4.12 -5.18
N TYR A 62 -7.52 -4.92 -4.33
CA TYR A 62 -8.15 -5.97 -3.53
C TYR A 62 -9.07 -5.40 -2.44
N TRP A 63 -8.62 -4.38 -1.72
CA TRP A 63 -9.37 -3.74 -0.64
C TRP A 63 -10.21 -2.53 -1.07
N PHE A 64 -10.23 -2.19 -2.37
CA PHE A 64 -11.07 -1.11 -2.88
C PHE A 64 -12.56 -1.25 -2.48
N PRO A 65 -13.16 -2.47 -2.50
CA PRO A 65 -14.50 -2.69 -2.00
C PRO A 65 -14.68 -2.33 -0.51
N LEU A 66 -13.74 -2.71 0.35
CA LEU A 66 -13.77 -2.36 1.78
C LEU A 66 -13.63 -0.85 2.00
N MET A 67 -12.79 -0.17 1.21
CA MET A 67 -12.58 1.27 1.35
C MET A 67 -13.77 2.10 0.86
N PHE A 68 -14.41 1.69 -0.24
CA PHE A 68 -15.35 2.54 -0.97
C PHE A 68 -16.68 1.86 -1.36
N GLY A 69 -16.89 0.61 -1.00
CA GLY A 69 -18.10 -0.15 -1.33
C GLY A 69 -18.28 -0.42 -2.82
N ARG A 70 -17.21 -0.35 -3.61
CA ARG A 70 -17.25 -0.49 -5.08
C ARG A 70 -16.15 -1.40 -5.58
N LYS A 71 -16.42 -2.12 -6.66
CA LYS A 71 -15.45 -3.02 -7.31
C LYS A 71 -14.86 -2.39 -8.55
N VAL A 72 -13.56 -2.52 -8.70
CA VAL A 72 -12.83 -2.05 -9.89
C VAL A 72 -13.09 -3.01 -11.05
N SER A 73 -13.27 -2.46 -12.24
CA SER A 73 -13.47 -3.26 -13.47
C SER A 73 -12.24 -4.14 -13.75
N GLU A 74 -12.46 -5.45 -13.87
CA GLU A 74 -11.41 -6.43 -14.19
C GLU A 74 -10.75 -6.14 -15.55
N PHE A 75 -11.51 -5.67 -16.54
CA PHE A 75 -10.96 -5.35 -17.86
C PHE A 75 -9.92 -4.22 -17.78
N TRP A 76 -10.31 -3.09 -17.18
CA TRP A 76 -9.43 -1.93 -17.05
C TRP A 76 -8.28 -2.17 -16.08
N GLY A 77 -8.53 -2.94 -15.02
CA GLY A 77 -7.49 -3.36 -14.09
C GLY A 77 -6.42 -4.23 -14.76
N LYS A 78 -6.82 -5.23 -15.55
CA LYS A 78 -5.88 -6.08 -16.30
C LYS A 78 -5.16 -5.33 -17.40
N LEU A 79 -5.83 -4.41 -18.08
CA LEU A 79 -5.19 -3.56 -19.09
C LEU A 79 -4.09 -2.71 -18.43
N SER A 80 -4.41 -2.02 -17.33
CA SER A 80 -3.40 -1.22 -16.62
C SER A 80 -2.23 -2.06 -16.12
N PHE A 81 -2.49 -3.26 -15.58
CA PHE A 81 -1.43 -4.20 -15.20
C PHE A 81 -0.47 -4.50 -16.35
N TRP A 82 -1.00 -4.91 -17.52
CA TRP A 82 -0.15 -5.27 -18.65
C TRP A 82 0.65 -4.10 -19.19
N VAL A 83 0.05 -2.90 -19.26
CA VAL A 83 0.75 -1.69 -19.72
C VAL A 83 1.85 -1.30 -18.73
N ILE A 84 1.57 -1.33 -17.41
CA ILE A 84 2.57 -1.06 -16.35
C ILE A 84 3.68 -2.10 -16.40
N PHE A 85 3.34 -3.39 -16.46
CA PHE A 85 4.31 -4.49 -16.45
C PHE A 85 5.23 -4.45 -17.68
N ALA A 86 4.66 -4.29 -18.88
CA ALA A 86 5.44 -4.18 -20.10
C ALA A 86 6.31 -2.91 -20.11
N GLY A 87 5.71 -1.75 -19.79
CA GLY A 87 6.43 -0.48 -19.73
C GLY A 87 7.59 -0.52 -18.74
N PHE A 88 7.39 -1.11 -17.58
CA PHE A 88 8.44 -1.29 -16.58
C PHE A 88 9.62 -2.11 -17.13
N ASN A 89 9.35 -3.29 -17.71
CA ASN A 89 10.41 -4.14 -18.25
C ASN A 89 11.13 -3.51 -19.43
N ILE A 90 10.40 -2.84 -20.34
CA ILE A 90 11.01 -2.12 -21.46
C ILE A 90 11.90 -0.96 -20.97
N THR A 91 11.54 -0.33 -19.84
CA THR A 91 12.34 0.75 -19.25
C THR A 91 13.61 0.22 -18.58
N PHE A 92 13.45 -0.69 -17.63
CA PHE A 92 14.54 -1.01 -16.69
C PHE A 92 15.38 -2.22 -17.11
N PHE A 93 14.85 -3.15 -17.88
CA PHE A 93 15.63 -4.31 -18.30
C PHE A 93 16.83 -3.94 -19.19
N PRO A 94 16.72 -3.03 -20.20
CA PRO A 94 17.87 -2.60 -20.99
C PRO A 94 18.96 -1.88 -20.17
N MET A 95 18.61 -1.28 -19.04
CA MET A 95 19.57 -0.58 -18.17
C MET A 95 20.60 -1.53 -17.53
N HIS A 96 20.29 -2.83 -17.40
CA HIS A 96 21.30 -3.82 -16.99
C HIS A 96 22.44 -3.88 -18.02
N PHE A 97 22.10 -3.93 -19.29
CA PHE A 97 23.09 -3.96 -20.38
C PHE A 97 23.85 -2.64 -20.51
N LEU A 98 23.16 -1.51 -20.35
CA LEU A 98 23.80 -0.19 -20.31
C LEU A 98 24.87 -0.13 -19.21
N GLY A 99 24.56 -0.65 -18.02
CA GLY A 99 25.51 -0.69 -16.94
C GLY A 99 26.70 -1.63 -17.20
N LEU A 100 26.45 -2.82 -17.76
CA LEU A 100 27.52 -3.75 -18.16
C LEU A 100 28.40 -3.17 -19.27
N ASN A 101 27.84 -2.31 -20.13
CA ASN A 101 28.57 -1.58 -21.18
C ASN A 101 29.23 -0.28 -20.66
N GLY A 102 29.34 -0.12 -19.35
CA GLY A 102 30.11 0.94 -18.72
C GLY A 102 29.37 2.28 -18.56
N MET A 103 28.05 2.36 -18.77
CA MET A 103 27.30 3.59 -18.55
C MET A 103 27.19 3.90 -17.05
N PRO A 104 27.79 5.02 -16.53
CA PRO A 104 27.69 5.38 -15.13
C PRO A 104 26.26 5.87 -14.77
N ARG A 105 25.83 5.65 -13.54
CA ARG A 105 24.61 6.31 -13.04
C ARG A 105 24.79 7.83 -12.98
N ARG A 106 23.66 8.58 -12.97
CA ARG A 106 23.63 10.05 -12.91
C ARG A 106 24.20 10.75 -14.16
N THR A 107 24.33 10.03 -15.27
CA THR A 107 24.71 10.60 -16.56
C THR A 107 23.56 11.41 -17.13
N PHE A 108 23.78 12.70 -17.42
CA PHE A 108 22.77 13.59 -18.03
C PHE A 108 23.03 13.83 -19.53
N THR A 109 24.27 13.63 -19.99
CA THR A 109 24.65 13.68 -21.39
C THR A 109 25.84 12.76 -21.64
N TYR A 110 25.99 12.26 -22.87
CA TYR A 110 27.07 11.35 -23.24
C TYR A 110 27.37 11.46 -24.74
N ASP A 111 28.54 10.98 -25.16
CA ASP A 111 28.94 10.94 -26.58
C ASP A 111 28.13 9.87 -27.34
N GLY A 112 27.61 10.22 -28.49
CA GLY A 112 26.80 9.33 -29.33
C GLY A 112 27.51 8.10 -29.87
N ASN A 113 28.86 8.05 -29.81
CA ASN A 113 29.67 6.92 -30.28
C ASN A 113 29.84 5.79 -29.22
N LEU A 114 29.30 5.93 -28.01
CA LEU A 114 29.45 4.95 -26.94
C LEU A 114 28.52 3.73 -27.03
N GLY A 115 27.65 3.68 -28.04
CA GLY A 115 26.68 2.58 -28.20
C GLY A 115 25.53 2.57 -27.22
N TRP A 116 25.30 3.66 -26.45
CA TRP A 116 24.25 3.75 -25.43
C TRP A 116 22.93 4.32 -25.94
N ASN A 117 22.90 4.86 -27.17
CA ASN A 117 21.75 5.56 -27.73
C ASN A 117 20.51 4.66 -27.84
N GLU A 118 20.65 3.50 -28.49
CA GLU A 118 19.52 2.60 -28.77
C GLU A 118 18.90 2.05 -27.46
N PRO A 119 19.67 1.49 -26.50
CA PRO A 119 19.10 1.04 -25.25
C PRO A 119 18.46 2.15 -24.41
N ASN A 120 19.02 3.38 -24.42
CA ASN A 120 18.40 4.52 -23.77
C ASN A 120 17.10 4.97 -24.46
N LEU A 121 17.04 4.91 -25.79
CA LEU A 121 15.80 5.18 -26.52
C LEU A 121 14.72 4.16 -26.17
N ILE A 122 15.05 2.87 -26.12
CA ILE A 122 14.13 1.80 -25.71
C ILE A 122 13.63 2.06 -24.29
N ALA A 123 14.55 2.36 -23.36
CA ALA A 123 14.22 2.67 -21.97
C ALA A 123 13.28 3.90 -21.87
N THR A 124 13.53 4.93 -22.68
CA THR A 124 12.68 6.14 -22.74
C THR A 124 11.28 5.82 -23.26
N ILE A 125 11.15 5.05 -24.32
CA ILE A 125 9.84 4.59 -24.82
C ILE A 125 9.12 3.78 -23.75
N GLY A 126 9.82 2.87 -23.09
CA GLY A 126 9.29 2.11 -21.97
C GLY A 126 8.76 2.99 -20.84
N ALA A 127 9.49 4.05 -20.49
CA ALA A 127 9.08 4.99 -19.45
C ALA A 127 7.77 5.72 -19.79
N PHE A 128 7.57 6.11 -21.04
CA PHE A 128 6.28 6.66 -21.48
C PHE A 128 5.15 5.63 -21.42
N ILE A 129 5.39 4.38 -21.83
CA ILE A 129 4.41 3.30 -21.73
C ILE A 129 4.06 3.06 -20.26
N LEU A 130 5.05 3.00 -19.38
CA LEU A 130 4.85 2.86 -17.93
C LEU A 130 4.01 4.01 -17.37
N GLY A 131 4.34 5.26 -17.75
CA GLY A 131 3.60 6.45 -17.35
C GLY A 131 2.13 6.40 -17.79
N VAL A 132 1.87 5.97 -19.02
CA VAL A 132 0.49 5.76 -19.52
C VAL A 132 -0.23 4.68 -18.71
N GLY A 133 0.43 3.57 -18.39
CA GLY A 133 -0.15 2.50 -17.56
C GLY A 133 -0.53 2.97 -16.17
N VAL A 134 0.34 3.71 -15.50
CA VAL A 134 0.07 4.30 -14.17
C VAL A 134 -1.08 5.33 -14.27
N PHE A 135 -1.10 6.15 -15.31
CA PHE A 135 -2.18 7.11 -15.53
C PHE A 135 -3.53 6.40 -15.73
N ILE A 136 -3.57 5.35 -16.57
CA ILE A 136 -4.79 4.54 -16.76
C ILE A 136 -5.25 3.98 -15.40
N TYR A 137 -4.34 3.40 -14.61
CA TYR A 137 -4.66 2.86 -13.28
C TYR A 137 -5.30 3.92 -12.40
N PHE A 138 -4.69 5.10 -12.31
CA PHE A 138 -5.21 6.21 -11.51
C PHE A 138 -6.60 6.66 -11.96
N VAL A 139 -6.79 6.87 -13.27
CA VAL A 139 -8.09 7.25 -13.84
C VAL A 139 -9.16 6.21 -13.54
N VAL A 140 -8.82 4.91 -13.66
CA VAL A 140 -9.72 3.81 -13.33
C VAL A 140 -10.12 3.82 -11.85
N MET A 141 -9.19 4.07 -10.93
CA MET A 141 -9.49 4.18 -9.50
C MET A 141 -10.43 5.36 -9.21
N VAL A 142 -10.14 6.54 -9.76
CA VAL A 142 -10.99 7.74 -9.61
C VAL A 142 -12.38 7.51 -10.22
N TYR A 143 -12.44 6.96 -11.43
CA TYR A 143 -13.71 6.63 -12.07
C TYR A 143 -14.52 5.63 -11.23
N THR A 144 -13.86 4.58 -10.71
CA THR A 144 -14.52 3.56 -9.88
C THR A 144 -15.05 4.15 -8.59
N TYR A 145 -14.33 5.05 -7.96
CA TYR A 145 -14.79 5.76 -6.77
C TYR A 145 -16.13 6.47 -6.98
N TYR A 146 -16.33 7.13 -8.14
CA TYR A 146 -17.58 7.85 -8.42
C TYR A 146 -18.65 6.99 -9.11
N LYS A 147 -18.26 6.12 -10.03
CA LYS A 147 -19.15 5.43 -10.98
C LYS A 147 -19.05 3.91 -10.99
N GLY A 148 -18.13 3.33 -10.21
CA GLY A 148 -17.93 1.88 -10.16
C GLY A 148 -19.16 1.11 -9.68
N GLU A 149 -19.20 -0.17 -9.98
CA GLU A 149 -20.24 -1.10 -9.51
C GLU A 149 -20.23 -1.16 -7.98
N LYS A 150 -21.40 -0.91 -7.37
CA LYS A 150 -21.55 -1.08 -5.93
C LYS A 150 -21.60 -2.57 -5.61
N VAL A 151 -20.86 -2.97 -4.61
CA VAL A 151 -20.81 -4.37 -4.17
C VAL A 151 -21.20 -4.48 -2.70
N GLY A 152 -21.87 -5.58 -2.37
CA GLY A 152 -22.20 -5.94 -1.01
C GLY A 152 -21.06 -6.66 -0.30
N ARG A 153 -21.42 -7.51 0.67
CA ARG A 153 -20.48 -8.38 1.37
C ARG A 153 -19.78 -9.32 0.38
N ASP A 154 -18.53 -9.64 0.65
CA ASP A 154 -17.77 -10.71 0.00
C ASP A 154 -17.68 -10.65 -1.54
N PRO A 155 -17.15 -9.56 -2.12
CA PRO A 155 -17.05 -9.42 -3.57
C PRO A 155 -16.04 -10.37 -4.24
N TRP A 156 -15.24 -11.08 -3.45
CA TRP A 156 -14.17 -11.97 -3.92
C TRP A 156 -14.41 -13.45 -3.63
N ASP A 157 -15.53 -13.81 -3.01
CA ASP A 157 -15.74 -15.12 -2.42
C ASP A 157 -14.58 -15.52 -1.48
N GLY A 158 -14.24 -14.58 -0.59
CA GLY A 158 -13.10 -14.66 0.33
C GLY A 158 -13.31 -15.70 1.43
N ARG A 159 -12.22 -16.05 2.13
CA ARG A 159 -12.22 -17.06 3.19
C ARG A 159 -11.96 -16.46 4.57
N THR A 160 -11.58 -15.19 4.63
CA THR A 160 -11.13 -14.44 5.80
C THR A 160 -12.21 -13.50 6.31
N LEU A 161 -12.18 -13.18 7.60
CA LEU A 161 -13.24 -12.46 8.32
C LEU A 161 -13.47 -11.03 7.81
N GLU A 162 -12.49 -10.38 7.20
CA GLU A 162 -12.68 -9.04 6.64
C GLU A 162 -13.77 -8.98 5.56
N TRP A 163 -14.11 -10.12 4.96
CA TRP A 163 -15.17 -10.21 3.93
C TRP A 163 -16.54 -10.63 4.49
N SER A 164 -16.61 -10.96 5.79
CA SER A 164 -17.87 -11.31 6.46
C SER A 164 -18.72 -10.10 6.83
N ILE A 165 -18.17 -8.89 6.76
CA ILE A 165 -18.80 -7.63 7.13
C ILE A 165 -19.23 -6.82 5.90
N PRO A 166 -20.10 -5.81 6.05
CA PRO A 166 -20.49 -4.92 4.95
C PRO A 166 -19.32 -4.17 4.32
N ASN A 167 -19.48 -3.73 3.06
CA ASN A 167 -18.52 -2.91 2.33
C ASN A 167 -19.14 -1.53 2.00
N PRO A 168 -18.65 -0.40 2.53
CA PRO A 168 -17.59 -0.27 3.54
C PRO A 168 -17.98 -0.83 4.89
N PRO A 169 -16.99 -1.21 5.75
CA PRO A 169 -17.28 -1.69 7.08
C PRO A 169 -17.86 -0.58 7.98
N PRO A 170 -18.77 -0.90 8.91
CA PRO A 170 -19.21 0.03 9.93
C PRO A 170 -18.07 0.38 10.90
N GLU A 171 -18.22 1.46 11.67
CA GLU A 171 -17.18 1.94 12.59
C GLU A 171 -16.78 0.88 13.64
N TYR A 172 -17.73 0.04 14.06
CA TYR A 172 -17.50 -1.04 15.01
C TYR A 172 -16.98 -2.35 14.38
N ASN A 173 -16.84 -2.44 13.06
CA ASN A 173 -16.47 -3.61 12.26
C ASN A 173 -17.46 -4.78 12.36
N PHE A 174 -17.57 -5.43 13.52
CA PHE A 174 -18.46 -6.56 13.75
C PHE A 174 -19.59 -6.19 14.71
N ALA A 175 -20.82 -6.41 14.28
CA ALA A 175 -22.00 -6.20 15.13
C ALA A 175 -22.04 -7.18 16.30
N VAL A 176 -21.54 -8.39 16.11
CA VAL A 176 -21.35 -9.43 17.12
C VAL A 176 -19.92 -9.93 17.01
N THR A 177 -19.22 -10.07 18.12
CA THR A 177 -17.85 -10.58 18.13
C THR A 177 -17.79 -11.98 17.53
N PRO A 178 -17.05 -12.21 16.42
CA PRO A 178 -17.03 -13.50 15.77
C PRO A 178 -16.22 -14.53 16.57
N THR A 179 -16.77 -15.74 16.73
CA THR A 179 -16.02 -16.88 17.24
C THR A 179 -15.30 -17.59 16.10
N VAL A 180 -14.03 -17.88 16.30
CA VAL A 180 -13.18 -18.49 15.26
C VAL A 180 -13.10 -19.99 15.47
N HIS A 181 -13.82 -20.78 14.66
CA HIS A 181 -13.86 -22.23 14.73
C HIS A 181 -12.80 -22.95 13.88
N ALA A 182 -12.24 -22.25 12.87
CA ALA A 182 -11.28 -22.81 11.95
C ALA A 182 -10.28 -21.76 11.47
N ARG A 183 -9.17 -22.21 10.89
CA ARG A 183 -8.16 -21.31 10.31
C ARG A 183 -8.74 -20.40 9.23
N ASP A 184 -9.64 -20.93 8.40
CA ASP A 184 -10.39 -20.19 7.38
C ASP A 184 -11.77 -19.84 7.96
N ALA A 185 -11.84 -18.88 8.88
CA ALA A 185 -13.02 -18.61 9.71
C ALA A 185 -14.28 -18.30 8.88
N PHE A 186 -14.20 -17.38 7.91
CA PHE A 186 -15.36 -17.02 7.09
C PHE A 186 -15.79 -18.15 6.14
N TRP A 187 -14.85 -18.94 5.65
CA TRP A 187 -15.19 -20.15 4.89
C TRP A 187 -15.97 -21.13 5.77
N TYR A 188 -15.58 -21.33 7.02
CA TYR A 188 -16.32 -22.15 7.96
C TYR A 188 -17.74 -21.63 8.18
N GLU A 189 -17.90 -20.31 8.42
CA GLU A 189 -19.21 -19.67 8.57
C GLU A 189 -20.13 -19.92 7.35
N LYS A 190 -19.59 -19.81 6.12
CA LYS A 190 -20.35 -20.05 4.89
C LYS A 190 -20.91 -21.46 4.79
N HIS A 191 -20.24 -22.45 5.36
CA HIS A 191 -20.62 -23.88 5.26
C HIS A 191 -21.38 -24.38 6.49
N HIS A 192 -21.41 -23.65 7.62
CA HIS A 192 -22.06 -24.00 8.87
C HIS A 192 -23.08 -22.93 9.32
N LYS A 193 -23.85 -22.41 8.35
CA LYS A 193 -24.74 -21.25 8.53
C LYS A 193 -25.71 -21.38 9.70
N GLU A 194 -26.32 -22.56 9.90
CA GLU A 194 -27.32 -22.78 10.96
C GLU A 194 -26.70 -22.74 12.37
N GLU A 195 -25.50 -23.29 12.52
CA GLU A 195 -24.74 -23.30 13.76
C GLU A 195 -24.32 -21.88 14.12
N ILE A 196 -23.69 -21.19 13.18
CA ILE A 196 -23.22 -19.82 13.33
C ILE A 196 -24.36 -18.82 13.58
N ALA A 197 -25.52 -19.01 12.95
CA ALA A 197 -26.68 -18.15 13.18
C ALA A 197 -27.22 -18.27 14.61
N LYS A 198 -27.21 -19.46 15.21
CA LYS A 198 -27.61 -19.68 16.60
C LYS A 198 -26.63 -19.01 17.56
N GLU A 199 -25.36 -19.22 17.35
CA GLU A 199 -24.28 -18.64 18.14
C GLU A 199 -24.30 -17.09 18.10
N LYS A 200 -24.42 -16.51 16.90
CA LYS A 200 -24.56 -15.05 16.74
C LYS A 200 -25.79 -14.51 17.46
N ALA A 201 -26.90 -15.23 17.44
CA ALA A 201 -28.12 -14.83 18.15
C ALA A 201 -27.99 -14.91 19.70
N GLU A 202 -27.16 -15.81 20.22
CA GLU A 202 -26.85 -15.88 21.65
C GLU A 202 -25.95 -14.73 22.08
N HIS A 203 -24.85 -14.49 21.37
CA HIS A 203 -23.93 -13.38 21.63
C HIS A 203 -24.59 -12.01 21.47
N ALA A 204 -25.48 -11.84 20.48
CA ALA A 204 -26.22 -10.59 20.31
C ALA A 204 -27.09 -10.24 21.52
N LYS A 205 -27.66 -11.23 22.20
CA LYS A 205 -28.44 -11.01 23.44
C LYS A 205 -27.55 -10.62 24.59
N GLU A 206 -26.34 -11.17 24.68
CA GLU A 206 -25.35 -10.80 25.67
C GLU A 206 -24.87 -9.36 25.46
N ASP A 207 -24.57 -8.97 24.23
CA ASP A 207 -24.13 -7.61 23.87
C ASP A 207 -25.24 -6.57 24.11
N GLU A 208 -26.51 -6.87 23.80
CA GLU A 208 -27.64 -6.01 24.16
C GLU A 208 -27.77 -5.81 25.69
N ALA A 209 -27.50 -6.84 26.48
CA ALA A 209 -27.53 -6.75 27.95
C ALA A 209 -26.42 -5.85 28.50
N HIS A 210 -25.30 -5.66 27.76
CA HIS A 210 -24.20 -4.79 28.17
C HIS A 210 -24.35 -3.34 27.61
N GLY A 211 -25.45 -2.98 26.96
CA GLY A 211 -25.75 -1.61 26.52
C GLY A 211 -25.14 -1.22 25.17
N GLY A 212 -24.82 -2.19 24.33
CA GLY A 212 -24.25 -1.98 23.00
C GLY A 212 -22.73 -1.89 22.97
N ILE A 213 -22.17 -1.57 21.78
CA ILE A 213 -20.72 -1.51 21.55
C ILE A 213 -20.19 -0.15 21.99
N HIS A 214 -19.27 -0.13 22.95
CA HIS A 214 -18.60 1.09 23.39
C HIS A 214 -17.52 1.51 22.38
N MET A 215 -17.64 2.72 21.83
CA MET A 215 -16.69 3.33 20.90
C MET A 215 -16.03 4.54 21.54
N PRO A 216 -14.70 4.63 21.55
CA PRO A 216 -14.00 5.81 22.07
C PRO A 216 -14.19 7.03 21.14
N PHE A 217 -14.15 8.23 21.70
CA PHE A 217 -14.10 9.44 20.88
C PHE A 217 -12.81 9.53 20.08
N GLN A 218 -12.89 10.19 18.92
CA GLN A 218 -11.71 10.45 18.10
C GLN A 218 -10.80 11.46 18.78
N SER A 219 -9.52 11.12 18.89
CA SER A 219 -8.50 12.01 19.47
C SER A 219 -7.78 12.82 18.40
N ILE A 220 -7.56 14.12 18.64
CA ILE A 220 -6.73 15.01 17.82
C ILE A 220 -5.24 14.95 18.22
N TYR A 221 -4.93 14.46 19.41
CA TYR A 221 -3.60 14.54 19.98
C TYR A 221 -2.52 13.71 19.27
N PRO A 222 -2.80 12.55 18.66
CA PRO A 222 -1.84 11.86 17.78
C PRO A 222 -1.39 12.73 16.60
N PHE A 223 -2.32 13.52 16.03
CA PHE A 223 -1.99 14.48 14.98
C PHE A 223 -1.10 15.61 15.50
N VAL A 224 -1.39 16.17 16.69
CA VAL A 224 -0.56 17.21 17.32
C VAL A 224 0.85 16.65 17.60
N ALA A 225 0.96 15.44 18.14
CA ALA A 225 2.25 14.79 18.38
C ALA A 225 3.04 14.58 17.08
N SER A 226 2.39 14.11 16.02
CA SER A 226 3.03 13.91 14.72
C SER A 226 3.48 15.24 14.06
N ALA A 227 2.68 16.29 14.19
CA ALA A 227 3.06 17.64 13.75
C ALA A 227 4.30 18.16 14.51
N GLY A 228 4.35 17.92 15.82
CA GLY A 228 5.54 18.23 16.64
C GLY A 228 6.79 17.49 16.16
N LEU A 229 6.68 16.20 15.90
CA LEU A 229 7.76 15.37 15.35
C LEU A 229 8.23 15.87 13.97
N PHE A 230 7.30 16.26 13.11
CA PHE A 230 7.59 16.82 11.80
C PHE A 230 8.36 18.14 11.90
N ILE A 231 7.90 19.09 12.75
CA ILE A 231 8.58 20.37 12.97
C ILE A 231 9.98 20.14 13.55
N MET A 232 10.13 19.20 14.50
CA MET A 232 11.43 18.83 15.05
C MET A 232 12.37 18.31 13.97
N GLY A 233 11.88 17.43 13.10
CA GLY A 233 12.64 16.89 11.96
C GLY A 233 13.06 17.97 10.96
N LEU A 234 12.18 18.91 10.64
CA LEU A 234 12.52 20.08 9.81
C LEU A 234 13.61 20.92 10.44
N GLY A 235 13.54 21.20 11.73
CA GLY A 235 14.55 21.95 12.45
C GLY A 235 15.93 21.30 12.36
N VAL A 236 15.99 19.97 12.49
CA VAL A 236 17.26 19.21 12.38
C VAL A 236 17.79 19.20 10.94
N ALA A 237 16.92 18.97 9.95
CA ALA A 237 17.35 18.62 8.59
C ALA A 237 17.47 19.79 7.61
N VAL A 238 16.56 20.79 7.65
CA VAL A 238 16.33 21.65 6.47
C VAL A 238 16.36 23.15 6.73
N VAL A 239 15.86 23.63 7.88
CA VAL A 239 15.40 25.03 8.03
C VAL A 239 16.47 26.11 7.89
N SER A 240 17.72 25.85 8.26
CA SER A 240 18.78 26.90 8.18
C SER A 240 20.17 26.29 8.29
N TYR A 241 21.19 27.04 7.82
CA TYR A 241 22.59 26.74 8.13
C TYR A 241 23.00 27.27 9.52
N ASP A 242 22.20 28.18 10.12
CA ASP A 242 22.45 28.72 11.45
C ASP A 242 22.05 27.70 12.54
N PRO A 243 22.99 27.22 13.38
CA PRO A 243 22.72 26.28 14.45
C PRO A 243 21.69 26.78 15.46
N THR A 244 21.62 28.08 15.73
CA THR A 244 20.67 28.65 16.68
C THR A 244 19.23 28.49 16.19
N ILE A 245 19.00 28.78 14.93
CA ILE A 245 17.66 28.61 14.30
C ILE A 245 17.28 27.12 14.26
N LYS A 246 18.21 26.24 13.91
CA LYS A 246 17.97 24.77 13.92
C LYS A 246 17.52 24.28 15.29
N ILE A 247 18.29 24.66 16.33
CA ILE A 247 17.98 24.26 17.70
C ILE A 247 16.63 24.84 18.14
N ALA A 248 16.36 26.12 17.84
CA ALA A 248 15.09 26.74 18.20
C ALA A 248 13.88 26.04 17.58
N VAL A 249 13.92 25.74 16.27
CA VAL A 249 12.84 25.06 15.57
C VAL A 249 12.70 23.60 16.05
N ALA A 250 13.81 22.89 16.23
CA ALA A 250 13.79 21.53 16.75
C ALA A 250 13.22 21.46 18.18
N SER A 251 13.60 22.40 19.04
CA SER A 251 13.09 22.49 20.40
C SER A 251 11.61 22.85 20.45
N ALA A 252 11.15 23.75 19.59
CA ALA A 252 9.72 24.06 19.47
C ALA A 252 8.92 22.82 19.04
N GLY A 253 9.39 22.10 18.02
CA GLY A 253 8.78 20.85 17.59
C GLY A 253 8.76 19.79 18.68
N PHE A 254 9.84 19.65 19.44
CA PHE A 254 9.92 18.75 20.59
C PHE A 254 8.89 19.09 21.69
N LEU A 255 8.71 20.37 22.00
CA LEU A 255 7.70 20.79 22.97
C LEU A 255 6.28 20.48 22.50
N VAL A 256 5.96 20.71 21.22
CA VAL A 256 4.67 20.35 20.64
C VAL A 256 4.46 18.83 20.68
N LEU A 257 5.48 18.03 20.35
CA LEU A 257 5.44 16.58 20.47
C LEU A 257 5.12 16.13 21.89
N LEU A 258 5.85 16.66 22.87
CA LEU A 258 5.63 16.34 24.29
C LEU A 258 4.23 16.75 24.75
N ALA A 259 3.77 17.94 24.38
CA ALA A 259 2.43 18.40 24.70
C ALA A 259 1.36 17.47 24.09
N GLY A 260 1.51 17.09 22.81
CA GLY A 260 0.62 16.14 22.15
C GLY A 260 0.56 14.78 22.85
N ILE A 261 1.71 14.21 23.20
CA ILE A 261 1.80 12.93 23.93
C ILE A 261 1.19 13.05 25.33
N PHE A 262 1.51 14.13 26.04
CA PHE A 262 0.99 14.34 27.39
C PHE A 262 -0.54 14.47 27.39
N MET A 263 -1.09 15.28 26.51
CA MET A 263 -2.54 15.48 26.39
C MET A 263 -3.23 14.20 25.96
N TRP A 264 -2.63 13.43 25.05
CA TRP A 264 -3.17 12.12 24.63
C TRP A 264 -3.19 11.10 25.79
N ALA A 265 -2.11 11.05 26.56
CA ALA A 265 -2.02 10.15 27.72
C ALA A 265 -3.01 10.48 28.86
N HIS A 266 -3.48 11.73 28.93
CA HIS A 266 -4.44 12.22 29.91
C HIS A 266 -5.86 12.39 29.35
N GLU A 267 -6.08 12.04 28.08
CA GLU A 267 -7.41 12.03 27.48
C GLU A 267 -8.27 10.95 28.18
N GLY A 268 -9.45 11.34 28.62
CA GLY A 268 -10.36 10.42 29.30
C GLY A 268 -10.83 9.28 28.39
N ASN A 269 -11.20 8.15 28.98
CA ASN A 269 -11.80 7.01 28.28
C ASN A 269 -13.30 7.25 27.96
N GLU A 270 -13.69 8.51 27.77
CA GLU A 270 -15.05 8.84 27.39
C GLU A 270 -15.30 8.35 25.97
N GLY A 271 -16.51 7.89 25.72
CA GLY A 271 -16.91 7.34 24.45
C GLY A 271 -18.43 7.41 24.27
N TYR A 272 -18.91 6.79 23.25
CA TYR A 272 -20.33 6.66 22.96
C TYR A 272 -20.67 5.19 22.69
N HIS A 273 -21.94 4.84 22.86
CA HIS A 273 -22.41 3.47 22.60
C HIS A 273 -23.15 3.45 21.27
N ILE A 274 -22.83 2.47 20.43
CA ILE A 274 -23.52 2.20 19.17
C ILE A 274 -24.32 0.92 19.33
N HIS A 275 -25.57 0.96 18.90
CA HIS A 275 -26.39 -0.24 18.74
C HIS A 275 -26.32 -0.67 17.27
N PRO A 276 -25.81 -1.86 16.96
CA PRO A 276 -25.78 -2.37 15.60
C PRO A 276 -27.16 -2.45 14.97
N ASN A 277 -27.25 -2.26 13.65
CA ASN A 277 -28.50 -2.43 12.94
C ASN A 277 -28.97 -3.89 13.01
N LYS A 278 -30.27 -4.12 13.21
CA LYS A 278 -30.85 -5.46 13.29
C LYS A 278 -30.62 -6.33 12.03
N GLU A 279 -30.36 -5.70 10.89
CA GLU A 279 -30.02 -6.39 9.63
C GLU A 279 -28.56 -6.88 9.58
N GLU A 280 -27.73 -6.46 10.52
CA GLU A 280 -26.31 -6.84 10.63
C GLU A 280 -26.07 -7.92 11.69
N LEU A 281 -27.06 -8.15 12.55
CA LEU A 281 -27.11 -9.24 13.53
C LEU A 281 -27.54 -10.56 12.86
#